data_26906379a2afcd3a4d1a8b1761e255bf
#
_entry.id   26906379a2afcd3a4d1a8b1761e255bf
#
_cell.length_a   1.000
_cell.length_b   1.000
_cell.length_c   1.000
_cell.angle_alpha   90.00
_cell.angle_beta   90.00
_cell.angle_gamma   90.00
#
_symmetry.space_group_name_H-M   'P 1'
#
loop_
_entity.id
_entity.type
_entity.pdbx_description
1 polymer ?
#
loop_
_entity_poly.entity_id
_entity_poly.type
_entity_poly.pdbx_seq_one_letter_code
_entity_poly.pdbx_strand_id
1 'polypeptide(L)'
;MNSLILVDASYTSFYRFFATLRWFSMNQPDFYKEKKNDVKYDWSENKIFIEKYEKMYLESIIKLVGKKEYKNSKIIFCMDSPKETLWRSKLVDDYKGERFDMELKNNFKPTFKLTYENFIPKLIKENEGKIYSVRFEKLEADDLIALLCKKYVLMKIYLISGDQDFLQLGRENLIFLNYKSKKPIQLTVEEAKEALKKKILTGDCSDNICSIFPKDRKLLSLKSRKEIMEDDNKLKEYLDENPEIKKRYELNQKLINFDYIPKNLQEAFYKKFKEII
;
A
#
# COMPACT_ATOMS: atom_id res chain seq x y z
N MET A 1 -0.99 17.38 19.07
CA MET A 1 -1.66 16.21 18.45
C MET A 1 -0.78 15.01 18.71
N ASN A 2 -1.33 13.94 19.28
CA ASN A 2 -0.52 12.81 19.76
C ASN A 2 -0.55 11.59 18.83
N SER A 3 -1.22 11.66 17.69
CA SER A 3 -1.36 10.55 16.75
C SER A 3 -1.36 11.01 15.29
N LEU A 4 -1.06 10.07 14.41
CA LEU A 4 -0.94 10.26 12.97
C LEU A 4 -1.80 9.22 12.24
N ILE A 5 -2.51 9.64 11.22
CA ILE A 5 -3.23 8.75 10.30
C ILE A 5 -2.50 8.80 8.96
N LEU A 6 -1.91 7.68 8.56
CA LEU A 6 -1.32 7.49 7.26
C LEU A 6 -2.33 6.77 6.36
N VAL A 7 -2.60 7.35 5.22
CA VAL A 7 -3.57 6.81 4.26
C VAL A 7 -2.84 6.45 2.97
N ASP A 8 -2.84 5.17 2.63
CA ASP A 8 -2.53 4.72 1.29
C ASP A 8 -3.64 5.21 0.35
N ALA A 9 -3.32 6.25 -0.42
CA ALA A 9 -4.31 6.93 -1.23
C ALA A 9 -4.79 6.07 -2.40
N SER A 10 -3.91 5.26 -3.01
CA SER A 10 -4.26 4.35 -4.10
C SER A 10 -5.20 3.25 -3.62
N TYR A 11 -4.84 2.56 -2.53
CA TYR A 11 -5.68 1.53 -1.92
C TYR A 11 -7.06 2.06 -1.54
N THR A 12 -7.10 3.24 -0.88
CA THR A 12 -8.35 3.86 -0.46
C THR A 12 -9.20 4.25 -1.66
N SER A 13 -8.60 4.84 -2.70
CA SER A 13 -9.30 5.24 -3.92
C SER A 13 -9.89 4.03 -4.63
N PHE A 14 -9.12 2.96 -4.80
CA PHE A 14 -9.56 1.72 -5.42
C PHE A 14 -10.74 1.11 -4.67
N TYR A 15 -10.61 0.94 -3.37
CA TYR A 15 -11.67 0.35 -2.56
C TYR A 15 -12.94 1.20 -2.55
N ARG A 16 -12.81 2.53 -2.52
CA ARG A 16 -13.95 3.45 -2.53
C ARG A 16 -14.61 3.53 -3.89
N PHE A 17 -13.87 3.45 -4.97
CA PHE A 17 -14.43 3.38 -6.32
C PHE A 17 -15.41 2.21 -6.46
N PHE A 18 -14.98 0.99 -6.14
CA PHE A 18 -15.85 -0.18 -6.24
C PHE A 18 -17.01 -0.17 -5.23
N ALA A 19 -16.78 0.35 -4.01
CA ALA A 19 -17.86 0.53 -3.06
C ALA A 19 -18.92 1.54 -3.53
N THR A 20 -18.49 2.60 -4.22
CA THR A 20 -19.41 3.58 -4.83
C THR A 20 -20.15 2.99 -6.03
N LEU A 21 -19.47 2.22 -6.88
CA LEU A 21 -20.13 1.47 -7.96
C LEU A 21 -21.23 0.55 -7.43
N ARG A 22 -20.94 -0.19 -6.35
CA ARG A 22 -21.95 -1.05 -5.72
C ARG A 22 -23.13 -0.25 -5.18
N TRP A 23 -22.88 0.88 -4.53
CA TRP A 23 -23.95 1.79 -4.08
C TRP A 23 -24.75 2.30 -5.27
N PHE A 24 -24.08 2.74 -6.35
CA PHE A 24 -24.69 3.28 -7.55
C PHE A 24 -25.57 2.24 -8.24
N SER A 25 -25.13 0.97 -8.29
CA SER A 25 -25.92 -0.14 -8.86
C SER A 25 -27.25 -0.38 -8.13
N MET A 26 -27.34 -0.03 -6.86
CA MET A 26 -28.57 -0.16 -6.07
C MET A 26 -29.48 1.08 -6.18
N ASN A 27 -28.90 2.25 -6.36
CA ASN A 27 -29.64 3.52 -6.37
C ASN A 27 -29.99 4.01 -7.78
N GLN A 28 -29.24 3.59 -8.80
CA GLN A 28 -29.41 3.93 -10.22
C GLN A 28 -29.27 2.65 -11.08
N PRO A 29 -30.11 1.62 -10.87
CA PRO A 29 -29.89 0.30 -11.44
C PRO A 29 -29.91 0.27 -12.96
N ASP A 30 -30.80 1.02 -13.59
CA ASP A 30 -30.93 1.00 -15.04
C ASP A 30 -29.75 1.70 -15.72
N PHE A 31 -29.35 2.86 -15.24
CA PHE A 31 -28.14 3.54 -15.69
C PHE A 31 -26.88 2.69 -15.48
N TYR A 32 -26.77 2.06 -14.31
CA TYR A 32 -25.64 1.18 -14.03
C TYR A 32 -25.59 -0.02 -14.98
N LYS A 33 -26.72 -0.65 -15.28
CA LYS A 33 -26.79 -1.78 -16.25
C LYS A 33 -26.33 -1.35 -17.64
N GLU A 34 -26.68 -0.15 -18.07
CA GLU A 34 -26.24 0.41 -19.35
C GLU A 34 -24.73 0.64 -19.40
N LYS A 35 -24.14 1.19 -18.35
CA LYS A 35 -22.73 1.65 -18.33
C LYS A 35 -21.74 0.67 -17.75
N LYS A 36 -22.14 -0.33 -16.97
CA LYS A 36 -21.22 -1.24 -16.26
C LYS A 36 -20.23 -2.00 -17.13
N ASN A 37 -20.58 -2.27 -18.40
CA ASN A 37 -19.75 -2.98 -19.36
C ASN A 37 -19.05 -2.04 -20.35
N ASP A 38 -19.31 -0.74 -20.27
CA ASP A 38 -18.65 0.27 -21.09
C ASP A 38 -17.33 0.66 -20.42
N VAL A 39 -16.26 -0.01 -20.83
CA VAL A 39 -14.89 0.23 -20.33
C VAL A 39 -14.38 1.63 -20.65
N LYS A 40 -15.03 2.38 -21.53
CA LYS A 40 -14.68 3.76 -21.87
C LYS A 40 -15.46 4.79 -21.05
N TYR A 41 -16.53 4.35 -20.35
CA TYR A 41 -17.32 5.29 -19.56
C TYR A 41 -16.51 5.88 -18.41
N ASP A 42 -16.44 7.19 -18.38
CA ASP A 42 -15.72 7.93 -17.34
C ASP A 42 -16.65 8.24 -16.15
N TRP A 43 -16.50 7.44 -15.08
CA TRP A 43 -17.26 7.63 -13.85
C TRP A 43 -16.92 8.94 -13.14
N SER A 44 -15.77 9.57 -13.42
CA SER A 44 -15.41 10.85 -12.83
C SER A 44 -16.22 12.04 -13.37
N GLU A 45 -16.86 11.89 -14.53
CA GLU A 45 -17.78 12.88 -15.09
C GLU A 45 -19.20 12.78 -14.53
N ASN A 46 -19.53 11.68 -13.86
CA ASN A 46 -20.86 11.51 -13.27
C ASN A 46 -20.95 12.19 -11.90
N LYS A 47 -21.65 13.32 -11.86
CA LYS A 47 -21.77 14.16 -10.66
C LYS A 47 -22.30 13.39 -9.44
N ILE A 48 -23.35 12.57 -9.62
CA ILE A 48 -23.94 11.77 -8.51
C ILE A 48 -22.92 10.75 -8.00
N PHE A 49 -22.18 10.11 -8.91
CA PHE A 49 -21.15 9.16 -8.54
C PHE A 49 -20.02 9.83 -7.75
N ILE A 50 -19.51 10.97 -8.21
CA ILE A 50 -18.40 11.67 -7.59
C ILE A 50 -18.78 12.26 -6.23
N GLU A 51 -19.94 12.90 -6.09
CA GLU A 51 -20.42 13.38 -4.79
C GLU A 51 -20.51 12.24 -3.76
N LYS A 52 -21.02 11.07 -4.19
CA LYS A 52 -21.08 9.89 -3.33
C LYS A 52 -19.71 9.31 -3.02
N TYR A 53 -18.83 9.26 -4.00
CA TYR A 53 -17.46 8.78 -3.86
C TYR A 53 -16.67 9.61 -2.83
N GLU A 54 -16.64 10.93 -2.98
CA GLU A 54 -15.96 11.85 -2.06
C GLU A 54 -16.48 11.71 -0.62
N LYS A 55 -17.82 11.68 -0.47
CA LYS A 55 -18.46 11.47 0.81
C LYS A 55 -18.05 10.13 1.45
N MET A 56 -18.16 9.04 0.69
CA MET A 56 -17.80 7.70 1.19
C MET A 56 -16.30 7.58 1.47
N TYR A 57 -15.45 8.28 0.73
CA TYR A 57 -14.00 8.29 0.93
C TYR A 57 -13.66 8.79 2.33
N LEU A 58 -14.12 9.98 2.68
CA LEU A 58 -13.84 10.59 3.99
C LEU A 58 -14.53 9.87 5.14
N GLU A 59 -15.82 9.55 5.00
CA GLU A 59 -16.58 8.83 6.02
C GLU A 59 -15.97 7.47 6.36
N SER A 60 -15.36 6.80 5.38
CA SER A 60 -14.73 5.50 5.61
C SER A 60 -13.45 5.59 6.45
N ILE A 61 -12.65 6.63 6.25
CA ILE A 61 -11.46 6.89 7.07
C ILE A 61 -11.91 7.17 8.52
N ILE A 62 -12.89 8.06 8.68
CA ILE A 62 -13.44 8.38 10.01
C ILE A 62 -14.01 7.14 10.72
N LYS A 63 -14.67 6.27 9.97
CA LYS A 63 -15.26 5.03 10.52
C LYS A 63 -14.20 4.03 10.96
N LEU A 64 -13.11 3.88 10.18
CA LEU A 64 -12.02 2.96 10.52
C LEU A 64 -11.26 3.40 11.76
N VAL A 65 -10.89 4.67 11.82
CA VAL A 65 -10.06 5.22 12.90
C VAL A 65 -10.89 5.55 14.14
N GLY A 66 -12.15 5.91 13.94
CA GLY A 66 -13.04 6.43 14.98
C GLY A 66 -13.03 7.98 15.05
N LYS A 67 -14.20 8.56 15.32
CA LYS A 67 -14.40 10.03 15.30
C LYS A 67 -13.44 10.79 16.22
N LYS A 68 -13.19 10.25 17.42
CA LYS A 68 -12.31 10.88 18.44
C LYS A 68 -10.87 10.93 17.91
N GLU A 69 -10.35 9.82 17.43
CA GLU A 69 -8.98 9.74 16.95
C GLU A 69 -8.80 10.57 15.67
N TYR A 70 -9.76 10.49 14.73
CA TYR A 70 -9.77 11.32 13.54
C TYR A 70 -9.70 12.82 13.88
N LYS A 71 -10.45 13.29 14.89
CA LYS A 71 -10.46 14.70 15.31
C LYS A 71 -9.09 15.13 15.88
N ASN A 72 -8.39 14.23 16.58
CA ASN A 72 -7.17 14.53 17.33
C ASN A 72 -5.87 14.21 16.57
N SER A 73 -5.96 13.65 15.35
CA SER A 73 -4.80 13.24 14.56
C SER A 73 -4.51 14.20 13.40
N LYS A 74 -3.26 14.30 13.01
CA LYS A 74 -2.88 14.73 11.66
C LYS A 74 -3.10 13.59 10.67
N ILE A 75 -3.44 13.93 9.42
CA ILE A 75 -3.74 12.96 8.37
C ILE A 75 -2.82 13.22 7.20
N ILE A 76 -2.14 12.18 6.72
CA ILE A 76 -1.26 12.28 5.55
C ILE A 76 -1.71 11.26 4.50
N PHE A 77 -2.09 11.77 3.34
CA PHE A 77 -2.33 10.96 2.15
C PHE A 77 -1.01 10.69 1.45
N CYS A 78 -0.60 9.42 1.38
CA CYS A 78 0.58 8.99 0.64
C CYS A 78 0.16 8.57 -0.76
N MET A 79 0.75 9.19 -1.78
CA MET A 79 0.38 9.04 -3.18
C MET A 79 1.53 8.49 -4.01
N ASP A 80 1.23 7.53 -4.89
CA ASP A 80 2.21 6.92 -5.78
C ASP A 80 2.78 7.92 -6.80
N SER A 81 4.05 7.72 -7.14
CA SER A 81 4.65 8.29 -8.34
C SER A 81 4.34 7.45 -9.58
N PRO A 82 4.48 8.00 -10.80
CA PRO A 82 4.31 7.24 -12.03
C PRO A 82 5.21 6.00 -12.04
N LYS A 83 4.65 4.85 -12.48
CA LYS A 83 5.32 3.54 -12.46
C LYS A 83 6.69 3.58 -13.14
N GLU A 84 6.79 4.27 -14.25
CA GLU A 84 7.99 4.35 -15.08
C GLU A 84 9.17 5.03 -14.37
N THR A 85 8.89 5.79 -13.32
CA THR A 85 9.92 6.52 -12.56
C THR A 85 10.39 5.79 -11.31
N LEU A 86 9.71 4.71 -10.90
CA LEU A 86 9.95 4.04 -9.63
C LEU A 86 11.37 3.46 -9.55
N TRP A 87 11.98 3.56 -8.39
CA TRP A 87 13.33 3.04 -8.18
C TRP A 87 13.40 1.51 -8.29
N ARG A 88 12.33 0.78 -7.89
CA ARG A 88 12.26 -0.68 -8.01
C ARG A 88 12.18 -1.15 -9.46
N SER A 89 11.57 -0.38 -10.36
CA SER A 89 11.52 -0.70 -11.79
C SER A 89 12.89 -0.74 -12.45
N LYS A 90 13.93 -0.20 -11.81
CA LYS A 90 15.33 -0.31 -12.26
C LYS A 90 16.00 -1.61 -11.84
N LEU A 91 15.42 -2.35 -10.91
CA LEU A 91 15.95 -3.61 -10.41
C LEU A 91 15.36 -4.81 -11.17
N VAL A 92 14.13 -4.67 -11.65
CA VAL A 92 13.40 -5.73 -12.38
C VAL A 92 12.52 -5.07 -13.44
N ASP A 93 12.72 -5.47 -14.71
CA ASP A 93 12.02 -4.88 -15.85
C ASP A 93 10.49 -5.08 -15.80
N ASP A 94 10.04 -6.21 -15.26
CA ASP A 94 8.63 -6.57 -15.17
C ASP A 94 8.01 -6.35 -13.77
N TYR A 95 8.59 -5.45 -12.99
CA TYR A 95 8.03 -5.09 -11.69
C TYR A 95 6.59 -4.57 -11.83
N LYS A 96 5.64 -5.23 -11.12
CA LYS A 96 4.18 -4.94 -11.20
C LYS A 96 3.60 -5.03 -12.63
N GLY A 97 4.17 -5.86 -13.51
CA GLY A 97 3.76 -6.00 -14.91
C GLY A 97 2.31 -6.43 -15.10
N GLU A 98 1.85 -7.39 -14.31
CA GLU A 98 0.51 -8.01 -14.46
C GLU A 98 -0.66 -7.13 -13.97
N ARG A 99 -0.40 -5.98 -13.34
CA ARG A 99 -1.49 -5.08 -12.86
C ARG A 99 -2.25 -4.40 -14.01
N PHE A 100 -1.74 -4.46 -15.23
CA PHE A 100 -2.32 -3.79 -16.41
C PHE A 100 -3.74 -4.28 -16.77
N ASP A 101 -4.03 -5.56 -16.61
CA ASP A 101 -5.32 -6.17 -17.03
C ASP A 101 -6.52 -5.71 -16.19
N MET A 102 -6.34 -5.40 -14.92
CA MET A 102 -7.43 -4.90 -14.07
C MET A 102 -7.80 -3.45 -14.40
N GLU A 103 -6.84 -2.66 -14.83
CA GLU A 103 -7.05 -1.26 -15.22
C GLU A 103 -7.93 -1.14 -16.46
N LEU A 104 -7.75 -2.07 -17.42
CA LEU A 104 -8.51 -2.08 -18.68
C LEU A 104 -9.98 -2.41 -18.48
N LYS A 105 -10.35 -3.15 -17.43
CA LYS A 105 -11.71 -3.65 -17.23
C LYS A 105 -12.67 -2.66 -16.56
N ASN A 106 -12.18 -1.67 -15.84
CA ASN A 106 -13.01 -0.89 -14.92
C ASN A 106 -12.90 0.62 -15.05
N ASN A 107 -12.04 1.15 -15.91
CA ASN A 107 -11.81 2.58 -16.15
C ASN A 107 -11.78 3.46 -14.86
N PHE A 108 -11.04 3.01 -13.84
CA PHE A 108 -10.95 3.76 -12.57
C PHE A 108 -9.91 4.89 -12.58
N LYS A 109 -8.98 4.90 -13.56
CA LYS A 109 -7.91 5.91 -13.67
C LYS A 109 -8.40 7.37 -13.62
N PRO A 110 -9.46 7.76 -14.35
CA PRO A 110 -9.95 9.14 -14.27
C PRO A 110 -10.39 9.54 -12.87
N THR A 111 -11.07 8.64 -12.15
CA THR A 111 -11.47 8.88 -10.74
C THR A 111 -10.25 9.01 -9.82
N PHE A 112 -9.17 8.23 -10.05
CA PHE A 112 -7.93 8.37 -9.30
C PHE A 112 -7.27 9.72 -9.58
N LYS A 113 -7.20 10.11 -10.84
CA LYS A 113 -6.68 11.42 -11.24
C LYS A 113 -7.46 12.55 -10.55
N LEU A 114 -8.78 12.50 -10.60
CA LEU A 114 -9.65 13.45 -9.90
C LEU A 114 -9.38 13.46 -8.39
N THR A 115 -9.20 12.29 -7.78
CA THR A 115 -8.89 12.19 -6.34
C THR A 115 -7.58 12.91 -6.00
N TYR A 116 -6.54 12.71 -6.80
CA TYR A 116 -5.21 13.26 -6.53
C TYR A 116 -5.09 14.74 -6.87
N GLU A 117 -5.72 15.18 -7.96
CA GLU A 117 -5.59 16.54 -8.49
C GLU A 117 -6.63 17.52 -7.94
N ASN A 118 -7.79 17.03 -7.50
CA ASN A 118 -8.89 17.87 -7.07
C ASN A 118 -9.34 17.58 -5.62
N PHE A 119 -9.74 16.35 -5.32
CA PHE A 119 -10.39 16.03 -4.06
C PHE A 119 -9.43 16.14 -2.85
N ILE A 120 -8.27 15.51 -2.89
CA ILE A 120 -7.29 15.61 -1.80
C ILE A 120 -6.80 17.05 -1.61
N PRO A 121 -6.44 17.82 -2.66
CA PRO A 121 -6.10 19.24 -2.52
C PRO A 121 -7.22 20.09 -1.91
N LYS A 122 -8.48 19.84 -2.27
CA LYS A 122 -9.65 20.48 -1.65
C LYS A 122 -9.72 20.19 -0.16
N LEU A 123 -9.57 18.90 0.23
CA LEU A 123 -9.57 18.51 1.65
C LEU A 123 -8.45 19.19 2.44
N ILE A 124 -7.26 19.32 1.86
CA ILE A 124 -6.13 20.00 2.49
C ILE A 124 -6.46 21.47 2.74
N LYS A 125 -6.99 22.16 1.73
CA LYS A 125 -7.38 23.57 1.82
C LYS A 125 -8.49 23.81 2.88
N GLU A 126 -9.47 22.91 2.95
CA GLU A 126 -10.56 22.98 3.93
C GLU A 126 -10.16 22.61 5.35
N ASN A 127 -9.02 21.92 5.51
CA ASN A 127 -8.51 21.40 6.80
C ASN A 127 -7.03 21.73 6.99
N GLU A 128 -6.67 22.99 6.76
CA GLU A 128 -5.29 23.46 6.87
C GLU A 128 -4.69 23.16 8.26
N GLY A 129 -3.44 22.74 8.26
CA GLY A 129 -2.74 22.34 9.49
C GLY A 129 -3.09 20.95 10.04
N LYS A 130 -4.09 20.27 9.43
CA LYS A 130 -4.53 18.93 9.87
C LYS A 130 -4.37 17.86 8.80
N ILE A 131 -4.71 18.17 7.54
CA ILE A 131 -4.63 17.24 6.41
C ILE A 131 -3.49 17.64 5.50
N TYR A 132 -2.71 16.67 5.11
CA TYR A 132 -1.55 16.82 4.24
C TYR A 132 -1.53 15.72 3.18
N SER A 133 -0.77 15.93 2.13
CA SER A 133 -0.43 14.87 1.18
C SER A 133 1.07 14.87 0.90
N VAL A 134 1.60 13.67 0.63
CA VAL A 134 2.98 13.48 0.21
C VAL A 134 3.00 12.67 -1.08
N ARG A 135 3.77 13.14 -2.02
CA ARG A 135 4.16 12.46 -3.26
C ARG A 135 5.60 12.83 -3.57
N PHE A 136 6.42 11.82 -3.80
CA PHE A 136 7.84 12.05 -4.04
C PHE A 136 8.31 11.21 -5.22
N GLU A 137 8.95 11.87 -6.18
CA GLU A 137 9.45 11.23 -7.40
C GLU A 137 10.29 9.99 -7.09
N LYS A 138 10.08 8.93 -7.86
CA LYS A 138 10.73 7.61 -7.74
C LYS A 138 10.31 6.77 -6.53
N LEU A 139 9.46 7.28 -5.62
CA LEU A 139 8.92 6.55 -4.48
C LEU A 139 7.46 6.18 -4.70
N GLU A 140 7.11 4.99 -4.23
CA GLU A 140 5.73 4.52 -4.12
C GLU A 140 5.09 5.04 -2.83
N ALA A 141 3.75 5.00 -2.74
CA ALA A 141 3.04 5.30 -1.51
C ALA A 141 3.56 4.47 -0.32
N ASP A 142 3.95 3.22 -0.59
CA ASP A 142 4.48 2.28 0.39
C ASP A 142 5.82 2.76 0.98
N ASP A 143 6.72 3.25 0.12
CA ASP A 143 7.99 3.84 0.55
C ASP A 143 7.77 5.07 1.43
N LEU A 144 6.83 5.95 1.02
CA LEU A 144 6.50 7.16 1.76
C LEU A 144 5.94 6.84 3.15
N ILE A 145 5.03 5.86 3.22
CA ILE A 145 4.46 5.37 4.49
C ILE A 145 5.57 4.80 5.37
N ALA A 146 6.46 3.97 4.82
CA ALA A 146 7.57 3.39 5.57
C ALA A 146 8.51 4.47 6.14
N LEU A 147 8.87 5.47 5.33
CA LEU A 147 9.71 6.59 5.76
C LEU A 147 9.03 7.43 6.85
N LEU A 148 7.73 7.70 6.73
CA LEU A 148 6.96 8.40 7.75
C LEU A 148 6.85 7.58 9.04
N CYS A 149 6.63 6.27 8.95
CA CYS A 149 6.63 5.39 10.10
C CYS A 149 7.99 5.40 10.83
N LYS A 150 9.11 5.41 10.11
CA LYS A 150 10.46 5.52 10.70
C LYS A 150 10.70 6.87 11.35
N LYS A 151 10.28 7.97 10.70
CA LYS A 151 10.42 9.33 11.23
C LYS A 151 9.64 9.53 12.53
N TYR A 152 8.43 9.00 12.60
CA TYR A 152 7.51 9.20 13.73
C TYR A 152 7.38 7.95 14.61
N VAL A 153 8.51 7.31 14.88
CA VAL A 153 8.58 6.05 15.64
C VAL A 153 7.92 6.12 17.03
N LEU A 154 7.94 7.29 17.67
CA LEU A 154 7.34 7.49 19.01
C LEU A 154 5.86 7.86 18.97
N MET A 155 5.31 8.19 17.80
CA MET A 155 3.90 8.56 17.68
C MET A 155 3.01 7.33 17.53
N LYS A 156 1.79 7.42 18.04
CA LYS A 156 0.74 6.45 17.71
C LYS A 156 0.33 6.67 16.25
N ILE A 157 0.41 5.62 15.43
CA ILE A 157 0.10 5.69 14.01
C ILE A 157 -1.04 4.74 13.68
N TYR A 158 -2.03 5.26 12.96
CA TYR A 158 -3.08 4.48 12.30
C TYR A 158 -2.75 4.43 10.81
N LEU A 159 -2.41 3.25 10.30
CA LEU A 159 -2.10 3.03 8.89
C LEU A 159 -3.29 2.39 8.19
N ILE A 160 -3.86 3.11 7.21
CA ILE A 160 -4.98 2.62 6.41
C ILE A 160 -4.45 2.11 5.08
N SER A 161 -4.31 0.79 4.98
CA SER A 161 -3.99 0.05 3.75
C SER A 161 -4.42 -1.41 3.88
N GLY A 162 -4.59 -2.08 2.77
CA GLY A 162 -4.83 -3.53 2.72
C GLY A 162 -3.59 -4.33 2.36
N ASP A 163 -2.48 -3.66 2.10
CA ASP A 163 -1.25 -4.30 1.72
C ASP A 163 -0.56 -4.93 2.93
N GLN A 164 -0.18 -6.20 2.77
CA GLN A 164 0.51 -6.95 3.82
C GLN A 164 1.99 -6.61 3.92
N ASP A 165 2.57 -5.92 2.94
CA ASP A 165 3.95 -5.49 2.98
C ASP A 165 4.23 -4.53 4.13
N PHE A 166 3.22 -3.80 4.57
CA PHE A 166 3.31 -2.94 5.74
C PHE A 166 3.46 -3.69 7.07
N LEU A 167 3.15 -4.98 7.15
CA LEU A 167 3.29 -5.75 8.39
C LEU A 167 4.74 -5.76 8.90
N GLN A 168 5.72 -5.61 8.02
CA GLN A 168 7.13 -5.45 8.38
C GLN A 168 7.42 -4.20 9.22
N LEU A 169 6.50 -3.21 9.24
CA LEU A 169 6.63 -1.99 10.05
C LEU A 169 6.04 -2.15 11.46
N GLY A 170 5.49 -3.32 11.78
CA GLY A 170 4.75 -3.60 12.99
C GLY A 170 5.53 -3.26 14.26
N ARG A 171 4.83 -2.61 15.20
CA ARG A 171 5.26 -2.28 16.55
C ARG A 171 4.07 -1.85 17.40
N GLU A 172 4.25 -1.76 18.72
CA GLU A 172 3.17 -1.49 19.67
C GLU A 172 2.33 -0.23 19.40
N ASN A 173 2.92 0.83 18.85
CA ASN A 173 2.22 2.08 18.57
C ASN A 173 1.78 2.24 17.11
N LEU A 174 1.86 1.18 16.29
CA LEU A 174 1.39 1.14 14.91
C LEU A 174 0.19 0.19 14.77
N ILE A 175 -0.94 0.74 14.33
CA ILE A 175 -2.20 0.04 14.18
C ILE A 175 -2.57 0.00 12.70
N PHE A 176 -2.62 -1.20 12.14
CA PHE A 176 -3.03 -1.42 10.75
C PHE A 176 -4.56 -1.52 10.66
N LEU A 177 -5.12 -0.78 9.73
CA LEU A 177 -6.54 -0.72 9.45
C LEU A 177 -6.79 -0.99 7.98
N ASN A 178 -7.76 -1.84 7.67
CA ASN A 178 -8.16 -2.07 6.27
C ASN A 178 -9.68 -2.18 6.12
N TYR A 179 -10.16 -1.98 4.89
CA TYR A 179 -11.60 -1.97 4.60
C TYR A 179 -12.24 -3.36 4.57
N LYS A 180 -11.45 -4.43 4.52
CA LYS A 180 -11.95 -5.82 4.48
C LYS A 180 -12.08 -6.41 5.88
N SER A 181 -11.10 -6.14 6.75
CA SER A 181 -11.13 -6.61 8.14
C SER A 181 -11.89 -5.60 9.01
N LYS A 182 -12.71 -6.12 9.91
CA LYS A 182 -13.37 -5.30 10.95
C LYS A 182 -12.51 -5.11 12.19
N LYS A 183 -11.39 -5.83 12.29
CA LYS A 183 -10.48 -5.81 13.44
C LYS A 183 -9.19 -5.10 13.06
N PRO A 184 -8.71 -4.16 13.88
CA PRO A 184 -7.36 -3.63 13.76
C PRO A 184 -6.33 -4.75 13.91
N ILE A 185 -5.21 -4.62 13.20
CA ILE A 185 -4.06 -5.51 13.37
C ILE A 185 -2.97 -4.70 14.06
N GLN A 186 -2.35 -5.28 15.06
CA GLN A 186 -1.21 -4.72 15.77
C GLN A 186 -0.22 -5.86 15.98
N LEU A 187 1.04 -5.62 15.67
CA LEU A 187 2.09 -6.62 15.73
C LEU A 187 3.19 -6.15 16.69
N THR A 188 3.86 -7.11 17.30
CA THR A 188 5.15 -6.88 17.95
C THR A 188 6.24 -6.70 16.89
N VAL A 189 7.40 -6.23 17.32
CA VAL A 189 8.58 -6.09 16.44
C VAL A 189 9.03 -7.46 15.92
N GLU A 190 8.93 -8.49 16.76
CA GLU A 190 9.29 -9.88 16.42
C GLU A 190 8.35 -10.43 15.34
N GLU A 191 7.05 -10.29 15.52
CA GLU A 191 6.06 -10.71 14.51
C GLU A 191 6.25 -9.96 13.18
N ALA A 192 6.62 -8.67 13.23
CA ALA A 192 6.93 -7.90 12.03
C ALA A 192 8.16 -8.42 11.29
N LYS A 193 9.23 -8.81 12.01
CA LYS A 193 10.41 -9.44 11.43
C LYS A 193 10.08 -10.78 10.78
N GLU A 194 9.27 -11.60 11.44
CA GLU A 194 8.81 -12.88 10.89
C GLU A 194 7.97 -12.68 9.62
N ALA A 195 7.05 -11.69 9.62
CA ALA A 195 6.26 -11.35 8.45
C ALA A 195 7.16 -10.93 7.27
N LEU A 196 8.17 -10.09 7.51
CA LEU A 196 9.15 -9.68 6.51
C LEU A 196 9.95 -10.87 5.99
N LYS A 197 10.53 -11.70 6.88
CA LYS A 197 11.27 -12.90 6.52
C LYS A 197 10.44 -13.81 5.63
N LYS A 198 9.21 -14.10 6.07
CA LYS A 198 8.28 -14.92 5.29
C LYS A 198 8.05 -14.35 3.90
N LYS A 199 7.77 -13.05 3.79
CA LYS A 199 7.50 -12.39 2.51
C LYS A 199 8.71 -12.45 1.56
N ILE A 200 9.92 -12.21 2.06
CA ILE A 200 11.16 -12.32 1.27
C ILE A 200 11.33 -13.74 0.71
N LEU A 201 11.05 -14.77 1.52
CA LEU A 201 11.22 -16.16 1.12
C LEU A 201 10.13 -16.64 0.15
N THR A 202 8.88 -16.23 0.38
CA THR A 202 7.75 -16.65 -0.46
C THR A 202 7.54 -15.80 -1.71
N GLY A 203 8.14 -14.61 -1.76
CA GLY A 203 7.90 -13.64 -2.82
C GLY A 203 6.52 -12.99 -2.74
N ASP A 204 6.18 -12.24 -3.78
CA ASP A 204 4.87 -11.63 -3.99
C ASP A 204 4.42 -11.73 -5.45
N CYS A 205 3.43 -12.58 -5.69
CA CYS A 205 2.90 -12.74 -7.05
C CYS A 205 2.23 -11.46 -7.56
N SER A 206 1.65 -10.62 -6.69
CA SER A 206 0.98 -9.38 -7.11
C SER A 206 1.96 -8.33 -7.65
N ASP A 207 3.21 -8.40 -7.24
CA ASP A 207 4.30 -7.53 -7.67
C ASP A 207 5.30 -8.22 -8.62
N ASN A 208 4.95 -9.44 -9.04
CA ASN A 208 5.78 -10.28 -9.90
C ASN A 208 7.14 -10.68 -9.28
N ILE A 209 7.15 -10.79 -7.93
CA ILE A 209 8.33 -11.20 -7.16
C ILE A 209 8.26 -12.70 -6.90
N CYS A 210 9.21 -13.45 -7.45
CA CYS A 210 9.23 -14.90 -7.35
C CYS A 210 9.64 -15.39 -5.96
N SER A 211 9.02 -16.50 -5.50
CA SER A 211 9.51 -17.25 -4.33
C SER A 211 10.94 -17.76 -4.54
N ILE A 212 11.72 -17.85 -3.46
CA ILE A 212 13.01 -18.56 -3.48
C ILE A 212 12.83 -20.08 -3.53
N PHE A 213 11.67 -20.56 -3.10
CA PHE A 213 11.38 -22.00 -3.12
C PHE A 213 10.91 -22.44 -4.49
N PRO A 214 11.34 -23.62 -4.97
CA PRO A 214 10.89 -24.16 -6.25
C PRO A 214 9.37 -24.42 -6.22
N LYS A 215 8.69 -24.24 -7.38
CA LYS A 215 7.25 -24.54 -7.49
C LYS A 215 6.98 -26.04 -7.29
N ASP A 216 7.86 -26.88 -7.81
CA ASP A 216 7.73 -28.34 -7.68
C ASP A 216 8.07 -28.80 -6.25
N ARG A 217 7.08 -29.38 -5.58
CA ARG A 217 7.21 -29.90 -4.20
C ARG A 217 8.07 -31.17 -4.13
N LYS A 218 8.34 -31.83 -5.27
CA LYS A 218 9.28 -32.98 -5.33
C LYS A 218 10.72 -32.51 -5.12
N LEU A 219 11.05 -31.29 -5.53
CA LEU A 219 12.40 -30.72 -5.36
C LEU A 219 12.66 -30.25 -3.92
N LEU A 220 11.60 -29.76 -3.25
CA LEU A 220 11.70 -29.31 -1.86
C LEU A 220 10.35 -29.48 -1.16
N SER A 221 10.28 -30.38 -0.19
CA SER A 221 9.05 -30.69 0.54
C SER A 221 8.51 -29.50 1.33
N LEU A 222 7.20 -29.50 1.63
CA LEU A 222 6.61 -28.46 2.49
C LEU A 222 7.23 -28.46 3.90
N LYS A 223 7.60 -29.64 4.42
CA LYS A 223 8.27 -29.78 5.72
C LYS A 223 9.63 -29.09 5.69
N SER A 224 10.46 -29.39 4.68
CA SER A 224 11.78 -28.76 4.53
C SER A 224 11.67 -27.24 4.35
N ARG A 225 10.68 -26.74 3.56
CA ARG A 225 10.45 -25.30 3.42
C ARG A 225 10.12 -24.65 4.77
N LYS A 226 9.27 -25.29 5.56
CA LYS A 226 8.92 -24.80 6.89
C LYS A 226 10.16 -24.73 7.80
N GLU A 227 10.97 -25.78 7.81
CA GLU A 227 12.20 -25.81 8.58
C GLU A 227 13.18 -24.70 8.17
N ILE A 228 13.37 -24.46 6.85
CA ILE A 228 14.19 -23.36 6.33
C ILE A 228 13.64 -21.99 6.75
N MET A 229 12.32 -21.85 6.79
CA MET A 229 11.68 -20.59 7.20
C MET A 229 11.82 -20.31 8.69
N GLU A 230 11.82 -21.35 9.54
CA GLU A 230 11.83 -21.25 10.99
C GLU A 230 13.26 -21.22 11.58
N ASP A 231 14.26 -21.76 10.86
CA ASP A 231 15.66 -21.87 11.32
C ASP A 231 16.62 -21.08 10.42
N ASP A 232 17.27 -20.06 11.00
CA ASP A 232 18.19 -19.19 10.26
C ASP A 232 19.46 -19.91 9.80
N ASN A 233 19.91 -20.95 10.53
CA ASN A 233 21.07 -21.75 10.12
C ASN A 233 20.72 -22.61 8.90
N LYS A 234 19.55 -23.26 8.91
CA LYS A 234 19.06 -24.02 7.74
C LYS A 234 18.83 -23.10 6.53
N LEU A 235 18.33 -21.89 6.73
CA LEU A 235 18.21 -20.91 5.66
C LEU A 235 19.58 -20.56 5.10
N LYS A 236 20.57 -20.31 5.94
CA LYS A 236 21.93 -19.99 5.51
C LYS A 236 22.54 -21.13 4.71
N GLU A 237 22.47 -22.37 5.22
CA GLU A 237 22.95 -23.57 4.52
C GLU A 237 22.28 -23.70 3.15
N TYR A 238 20.95 -23.60 3.10
CA TYR A 238 20.19 -23.67 1.86
C TYR A 238 20.61 -22.61 0.81
N LEU A 239 20.89 -21.38 1.26
CA LEU A 239 21.33 -20.30 0.37
C LEU A 239 22.79 -20.51 -0.08
N ASP A 240 23.66 -20.99 0.78
CA ASP A 240 25.07 -21.22 0.46
C ASP A 240 25.27 -22.41 -0.50
N GLU A 241 24.42 -23.44 -0.40
CA GLU A 241 24.38 -24.57 -1.34
C GLU A 241 23.76 -24.20 -2.72
N ASN A 242 22.98 -23.10 -2.80
CA ASN A 242 22.20 -22.74 -4.00
C ASN A 242 22.44 -21.27 -4.42
N PRO A 243 23.56 -20.97 -5.14
CA PRO A 243 23.93 -19.59 -5.50
C PRO A 243 22.87 -18.80 -6.26
N GLU A 244 22.10 -19.43 -7.16
CA GLU A 244 21.03 -18.76 -7.92
C GLU A 244 19.82 -18.42 -7.02
N ILE A 245 19.54 -19.27 -6.04
CA ILE A 245 18.51 -19.00 -5.02
C ILE A 245 18.96 -17.86 -4.11
N LYS A 246 20.24 -17.82 -3.74
CA LYS A 246 20.83 -16.73 -2.97
C LYS A 246 20.70 -15.38 -3.69
N LYS A 247 21.01 -15.31 -4.97
CA LYS A 247 20.81 -14.09 -5.78
C LYS A 247 19.35 -13.65 -5.77
N ARG A 248 18.41 -14.60 -5.89
CA ARG A 248 16.97 -14.31 -5.83
C ARG A 248 16.56 -13.79 -4.44
N TYR A 249 17.05 -14.41 -3.39
CA TYR A 249 16.83 -13.95 -2.02
C TYR A 249 17.31 -12.51 -1.80
N GLU A 250 18.52 -12.18 -2.25
CA GLU A 250 19.08 -10.83 -2.18
C GLU A 250 18.27 -9.81 -3.00
N LEU A 251 17.76 -10.22 -4.16
CA LEU A 251 16.87 -9.40 -4.96
C LEU A 251 15.52 -9.16 -4.25
N ASN A 252 14.91 -10.22 -3.71
CA ASN A 252 13.67 -10.12 -2.95
C ASN A 252 13.82 -9.20 -1.74
N GLN A 253 14.96 -9.26 -1.02
CA GLN A 253 15.26 -8.33 0.05
C GLN A 253 15.23 -6.88 -0.43
N LYS A 254 15.86 -6.57 -1.57
CA LYS A 254 15.88 -5.21 -2.12
C LYS A 254 14.50 -4.74 -2.58
N LEU A 255 13.66 -5.64 -3.07
CA LEU A 255 12.33 -5.30 -3.58
C LEU A 255 11.29 -5.13 -2.47
N ILE A 256 11.37 -5.94 -1.40
CA ILE A 256 10.34 -6.07 -0.37
C ILE A 256 10.67 -5.26 0.88
N ASN A 257 11.92 -5.30 1.35
CA ASN A 257 12.30 -4.67 2.61
C ASN A 257 12.48 -3.16 2.45
N PHE A 258 11.71 -2.37 3.18
CA PHE A 258 11.77 -0.91 3.18
C PHE A 258 13.09 -0.33 3.73
N ASP A 259 13.98 -1.14 4.30
CA ASP A 259 15.31 -0.68 4.68
C ASP A 259 16.24 -0.48 3.46
N TYR A 260 15.88 -1.08 2.31
CA TYR A 260 16.62 -0.92 1.06
C TYR A 260 16.19 0.28 0.21
N ILE A 261 15.22 1.09 0.66
CA ILE A 261 14.92 2.36 -0.01
C ILE A 261 16.24 3.15 -0.16
N PRO A 262 16.61 3.63 -1.35
CA PRO A 262 17.90 4.31 -1.57
C PRO A 262 18.09 5.51 -0.63
N LYS A 263 19.23 5.57 0.05
CA LYS A 263 19.52 6.61 1.07
C LYS A 263 19.36 8.03 0.53
N ASN A 264 19.83 8.30 -0.71
CA ASN A 264 19.67 9.58 -1.35
C ASN A 264 18.21 10.00 -1.54
N LEU A 265 17.30 9.03 -1.80
CA LEU A 265 15.86 9.30 -1.89
C LEU A 265 15.26 9.54 -0.50
N GLN A 266 15.69 8.79 0.52
CA GLN A 266 15.26 9.01 1.91
C GLN A 266 15.64 10.43 2.38
N GLU A 267 16.89 10.83 2.21
CA GLU A 267 17.40 12.16 2.61
C GLU A 267 16.67 13.29 1.87
N ALA A 268 16.50 13.14 0.56
CA ALA A 268 15.78 14.11 -0.25
C ALA A 268 14.30 14.22 0.16
N PHE A 269 13.64 13.09 0.48
CA PHE A 269 12.29 13.06 1.01
C PHE A 269 12.18 13.80 2.34
N TYR A 270 13.03 13.48 3.31
CA TYR A 270 13.01 14.13 4.62
C TYR A 270 13.33 15.63 4.54
N LYS A 271 14.22 16.04 3.64
CA LYS A 271 14.51 17.46 3.39
C LYS A 271 13.28 18.19 2.84
N LYS A 272 12.60 17.61 1.84
CA LYS A 272 11.42 18.22 1.20
C LYS A 272 10.23 18.36 2.16
N PHE A 273 10.01 17.36 3.00
CA PHE A 273 8.85 17.29 3.89
C PHE A 273 9.19 17.59 5.36
N LYS A 274 10.27 18.38 5.59
CA LYS A 274 10.69 18.74 6.95
C LYS A 274 9.63 19.49 7.75
N GLU A 275 8.81 20.30 7.07
CA GLU A 275 7.84 21.21 7.69
C GLU A 275 6.40 20.64 7.78
N ILE A 276 6.12 19.53 7.12
CA ILE A 276 4.74 19.00 7.10
C ILE A 276 4.29 18.50 8.48
N ILE A 277 5.25 18.13 9.33
CA ILE A 277 4.90 17.49 10.61
C ILE A 277 5.81 17.97 11.71
#